data_7403b0c2bc4955fe1203124357c52a03
#
_entry.id   7403b0c2bc4955fe1203124357c52a03
#
_cell.length_a   1.000
_cell.length_b   1.000
_cell.length_c   1.000
_cell.angle_alpha   90.00
_cell.angle_beta   90.00
_cell.angle_gamma   90.00
#
_symmetry.space_group_name_H-M   'P 1'
#
loop_
_entity.id
_entity.type
_entity.pdbx_description
1 polymer ?
#
loop_
_entity_poly.entity_id
_entity_poly.type
_entity_poly.pdbx_seq_one_letter_code
_entity_poly.pdbx_strand_id
1 'polypeptide(L)'
;MEEELLKLENEFARAVASNDADALDRLLADDWIIVEPDGGMIDKARFLGVIRSGALSHESMESTDPKIRVYRNTALVTGLTTSKGKFMGQDFTSCERATDIFVKQSDRWQCVFTQLTRFTKK
;
A
#
# COMPACT_ATOMS: atom_id res chain seq x y z
N MET A 1 -19.06 -4.05 -6.00
CA MET A 1 -17.99 -3.09 -6.28
C MET A 1 -17.08 -2.86 -5.08
N GLU A 2 -17.66 -2.64 -3.90
CA GLU A 2 -16.83 -2.54 -2.69
C GLU A 2 -16.09 -3.84 -2.39
N GLU A 3 -16.71 -4.97 -2.65
CA GLU A 3 -16.07 -6.28 -2.45
C GLU A 3 -14.82 -6.45 -3.32
N GLU A 4 -14.89 -5.98 -4.55
CA GLU A 4 -13.76 -6.03 -5.48
C GLU A 4 -12.59 -5.20 -4.96
N LEU A 5 -12.89 -4.02 -4.43
CA LEU A 5 -11.86 -3.13 -3.89
C LEU A 5 -11.26 -3.68 -2.60
N LEU A 6 -12.08 -4.29 -1.76
CA LEU A 6 -11.58 -4.93 -0.54
C LEU A 6 -10.64 -6.08 -0.90
N LYS A 7 -10.98 -6.85 -1.92
CA LYS A 7 -10.12 -7.92 -2.40
C LYS A 7 -8.78 -7.38 -2.88
N LEU A 8 -8.81 -6.27 -3.65
CA LEU A 8 -7.58 -5.65 -4.13
C LEU A 8 -6.72 -5.14 -2.98
N GLU A 9 -7.34 -4.54 -1.98
CA GLU A 9 -6.63 -4.05 -0.80
C GLU A 9 -5.97 -5.20 -0.06
N ASN A 10 -6.65 -6.33 0.06
CA ASN A 10 -6.10 -7.51 0.70
C ASN A 10 -4.96 -8.11 -0.12
N GLU A 11 -5.07 -8.09 -1.45
CA GLU A 11 -3.99 -8.54 -2.33
C GLU A 11 -2.77 -7.63 -2.19
N PHE A 12 -2.99 -6.33 -2.07
CA PHE A 12 -1.92 -5.35 -1.87
C PHE A 12 -1.19 -5.64 -0.56
N ALA A 13 -1.93 -5.79 0.53
CA ALA A 13 -1.33 -6.07 1.84
C ALA A 13 -0.55 -7.39 1.82
N ARG A 14 -1.08 -8.40 1.15
CA ARG A 14 -0.41 -9.70 1.03
C ARG A 14 0.87 -9.60 0.22
N ALA A 15 0.83 -8.84 -0.88
CA ALA A 15 2.00 -8.65 -1.73
C ALA A 15 3.11 -7.91 -0.97
N VAL A 16 2.75 -6.90 -0.18
CA VAL A 16 3.71 -6.18 0.66
C VAL A 16 4.29 -7.13 1.72
N ALA A 17 3.44 -7.88 2.41
CA ALA A 17 3.88 -8.78 3.46
C ALA A 17 4.81 -9.88 2.94
N SER A 18 4.59 -10.34 1.71
CA SER A 18 5.42 -11.40 1.11
C SER A 18 6.58 -10.84 0.29
N ASN A 19 6.71 -9.53 0.20
CA ASN A 19 7.75 -8.85 -0.59
C ASN A 19 7.69 -9.25 -2.07
N ASP A 20 6.47 -9.40 -2.59
CA ASP A 20 6.22 -9.83 -3.96
C ASP A 20 6.17 -8.61 -4.88
N ALA A 21 7.34 -8.22 -5.38
CA ALA A 21 7.47 -7.03 -6.23
C ALA A 21 6.68 -7.18 -7.54
N ASP A 22 6.60 -8.38 -8.09
CA ASP A 22 5.87 -8.59 -9.34
C ASP A 22 4.36 -8.40 -9.15
N ALA A 23 3.81 -8.86 -8.03
CA ALA A 23 2.41 -8.63 -7.72
C ALA A 23 2.15 -7.13 -7.50
N LEU A 24 3.06 -6.45 -6.80
CA LEU A 24 2.95 -5.00 -6.60
C LEU A 24 3.03 -4.24 -7.91
N ASP A 25 3.89 -4.69 -8.82
CA ASP A 25 4.00 -4.06 -10.14
C ASP A 25 2.66 -4.07 -10.90
N ARG A 26 1.91 -5.16 -10.76
CA ARG A 26 0.60 -5.27 -11.40
C ARG A 26 -0.49 -4.43 -10.71
N LEU A 27 -0.41 -4.32 -9.39
CA LEU A 27 -1.42 -3.60 -8.60
C LEU A 27 -1.24 -2.08 -8.64
N LEU A 28 -0.02 -1.61 -8.83
CA LEU A 28 0.30 -0.19 -8.83
C LEU A 28 0.31 0.36 -10.25
N ALA A 29 -0.34 1.51 -10.43
CA ALA A 29 -0.28 2.21 -11.72
C ALA A 29 1.12 2.73 -11.97
N ASP A 30 1.46 2.98 -13.23
CA ASP A 30 2.80 3.44 -13.59
C ASP A 30 3.17 4.77 -12.93
N ASP A 31 2.17 5.62 -12.69
CA ASP A 31 2.37 6.93 -12.07
C ASP A 31 2.08 6.93 -10.56
N TRP A 32 1.98 5.75 -9.94
CA TRP A 32 1.73 5.66 -8.50
C TRP A 32 2.84 6.33 -7.69
N ILE A 33 2.44 7.03 -6.65
CA ILE A 33 3.37 7.56 -5.65
C ILE A 33 2.86 7.22 -4.25
N ILE A 34 3.79 7.15 -3.31
CA ILE A 34 3.45 6.97 -1.91
C ILE A 34 4.03 8.13 -1.10
N VAL A 35 3.19 8.70 -0.22
CA VAL A 35 3.61 9.73 0.72
C VAL A 35 3.80 9.07 2.07
N GLU A 36 5.01 9.17 2.60
CA GLU A 36 5.37 8.57 3.87
C GLU A 36 5.00 9.46 5.04
N PRO A 37 4.96 8.92 6.28
CA PRO A 37 4.53 9.71 7.44
C PRO A 37 5.36 10.96 7.70
N ASP A 38 6.61 10.98 7.26
CA ASP A 38 7.49 12.15 7.42
C ASP A 38 7.32 13.18 6.30
N GLY A 39 6.43 12.92 5.34
CA GLY A 39 6.19 13.80 4.21
C GLY A 39 7.00 13.47 2.97
N GLY A 40 7.93 12.52 3.05
CA GLY A 40 8.70 12.11 1.89
C GLY A 40 7.82 11.39 0.86
N MET A 41 8.12 11.58 -0.43
CA MET A 41 7.40 10.91 -1.50
C MET A 41 8.38 10.08 -2.32
N ILE A 42 7.95 8.86 -2.67
CA ILE A 42 8.71 8.04 -3.60
C ILE A 42 7.78 7.50 -4.67
N ASP A 43 8.34 7.25 -5.84
CA ASP A 43 7.57 6.73 -6.96
C ASP A 43 7.59 5.20 -6.99
N LYS A 44 6.84 4.64 -7.95
CA LYS A 44 6.72 3.20 -8.11
C LYS A 44 8.08 2.53 -8.34
N ALA A 45 8.89 3.10 -9.22
CA ALA A 45 10.18 2.49 -9.57
C ALA A 45 11.08 2.38 -8.36
N ARG A 46 11.14 3.43 -7.54
CA ARG A 46 11.98 3.41 -6.33
C ARG A 46 11.43 2.43 -5.30
N PHE A 47 10.12 2.42 -5.10
CA PHE A 47 9.49 1.50 -4.15
C PHE A 47 9.76 0.05 -4.52
N LEU A 48 9.53 -0.31 -5.79
CA LEU A 48 9.80 -1.67 -6.25
C LEU A 48 11.28 -2.00 -6.15
N GLY A 49 12.14 -1.01 -6.41
CA GLY A 49 13.59 -1.19 -6.30
C GLY A 49 14.03 -1.58 -4.89
N VAL A 50 13.53 -0.91 -3.86
CA VAL A 50 13.93 -1.22 -2.49
C VAL A 50 13.38 -2.59 -2.06
N ILE A 51 12.23 -2.99 -2.60
CA ILE A 51 11.68 -4.32 -2.31
C ILE A 51 12.50 -5.40 -3.01
N ARG A 52 12.81 -5.22 -4.30
CA ARG A 52 13.58 -6.19 -5.07
C ARG A 52 15.01 -6.34 -4.57
N SER A 53 15.60 -5.27 -4.07
CA SER A 53 16.97 -5.31 -3.56
C SER A 53 17.06 -5.93 -2.17
N GLY A 54 15.93 -6.09 -1.49
CA GLY A 54 15.91 -6.58 -0.11
C GLY A 54 16.18 -5.51 0.94
N ALA A 55 16.37 -4.25 0.50
CA ALA A 55 16.58 -3.15 1.45
C ALA A 55 15.38 -2.96 2.35
N LEU A 56 14.18 -3.15 1.79
CA LEU A 56 12.94 -3.14 2.56
C LEU A 56 12.33 -4.53 2.48
N SER A 57 12.11 -5.16 3.63
CA SER A 57 11.44 -6.44 3.69
C SER A 57 10.42 -6.42 4.81
N HIS A 58 9.38 -7.24 4.68
CA HIS A 58 8.31 -7.30 5.64
C HIS A 58 8.16 -8.70 6.21
N GLU A 59 7.93 -8.80 7.52
CA GLU A 59 7.58 -10.05 8.17
C GLU A 59 6.07 -10.23 8.21
N SER A 60 5.36 -9.13 8.47
CA SER A 60 3.91 -9.17 8.56
C SER A 60 3.33 -7.82 8.21
N MET A 61 2.10 -7.83 7.74
CA MET A 61 1.31 -6.63 7.50
C MET A 61 -0.15 -6.98 7.69
N GLU A 62 -0.81 -6.27 8.58
CA GLU A 62 -2.23 -6.46 8.85
C GLU A 62 -2.97 -5.15 8.64
N SER A 63 -4.13 -5.24 8.01
CA SER A 63 -4.98 -4.09 7.76
C SER A 63 -6.33 -4.32 8.42
N THR A 64 -6.82 -3.33 9.14
CA THR A 64 -8.09 -3.42 9.88
C THR A 64 -8.93 -2.19 9.66
N ASP A 65 -10.24 -2.33 9.91
CA ASP A 65 -11.20 -1.24 9.89
C ASP A 65 -11.22 -0.47 8.57
N PRO A 66 -11.37 -1.16 7.42
CA PRO A 66 -11.36 -0.47 6.14
C PRO A 66 -12.62 0.36 5.92
N LYS A 67 -12.45 1.55 5.38
CA LYS A 67 -13.54 2.40 4.90
C LYS A 67 -13.35 2.55 3.40
N ILE A 68 -14.39 2.27 2.64
CA ILE A 68 -14.33 2.28 1.17
C ILE A 68 -15.34 3.27 0.64
N ARG A 69 -14.91 4.09 -0.30
CA ARG A 69 -15.80 5.01 -1.03
C ARG A 69 -15.53 4.85 -2.52
N VAL A 70 -16.59 4.70 -3.28
CA VAL A 70 -16.49 4.50 -4.72
C VAL A 70 -17.22 5.65 -5.43
N TYR A 71 -16.51 6.29 -6.36
CA TYR A 71 -17.02 7.41 -7.16
C TYR A 71 -16.74 7.10 -8.62
N ARG A 72 -17.66 6.37 -9.26
CA ARG A 72 -17.52 5.94 -10.67
C ARG A 72 -16.26 5.09 -10.85
N ASN A 73 -15.26 5.62 -11.56
CA ASN A 73 -14.01 4.91 -11.86
C ASN A 73 -12.89 5.24 -10.86
N THR A 74 -13.25 5.88 -9.75
CA THR A 74 -12.29 6.25 -8.71
C THR A 74 -12.81 5.75 -7.37
N ALA A 75 -11.92 5.21 -6.57
CA ALA A 75 -12.29 4.75 -5.24
C ALA A 75 -11.17 5.09 -4.26
N LEU A 76 -11.56 5.27 -3.00
CA LEU A 76 -10.57 5.38 -1.95
C LEU A 76 -10.84 4.31 -0.90
N VAL A 77 -9.76 3.78 -0.36
CA VAL A 77 -9.80 2.81 0.73
C VAL A 77 -8.86 3.32 1.81
N THR A 78 -9.37 3.49 3.03
CA THR A 78 -8.54 3.89 4.15
C THR A 78 -8.73 2.91 5.29
N GLY A 79 -7.64 2.61 6.00
CA GLY A 79 -7.68 1.67 7.10
C GLY A 79 -6.48 1.82 7.99
N LEU A 80 -6.44 1.03 9.06
CA LEU A 80 -5.29 0.98 9.95
C LEU A 80 -4.41 -0.19 9.54
N THR A 81 -3.12 0.08 9.37
CA THR A 81 -2.15 -0.93 8.96
C THR A 81 -1.06 -1.05 10.02
N THR A 82 -0.84 -2.27 10.47
CA THR A 82 0.27 -2.58 11.36
C THR A 82 1.24 -3.47 10.61
N SER A 83 2.51 -3.09 10.59
CA SER A 83 3.52 -3.87 9.88
C SER A 83 4.77 -4.03 10.71
N LYS A 84 5.49 -5.13 10.43
CA LYS A 84 6.81 -5.41 10.99
C LYS A 84 7.72 -5.83 9.84
N GLY A 85 8.97 -5.41 9.93
CA GLY A 85 9.93 -5.79 8.91
C GLY A 85 11.30 -5.24 9.21
N LYS A 86 12.10 -5.13 8.16
CA LYS A 86 13.45 -4.58 8.23
C LYS A 86 13.66 -3.58 7.10
N PHE A 87 14.34 -2.50 7.42
CA PHE A 87 14.80 -1.55 6.41
C PHE A 87 16.30 -1.34 6.62
N MET A 88 17.08 -1.62 5.58
CA MET A 88 18.54 -1.52 5.62
C MET A 88 19.14 -2.30 6.81
N GLY A 89 18.54 -3.47 7.11
CA GLY A 89 19.00 -4.33 8.17
C GLY A 89 18.49 -4.01 9.56
N GLN A 90 17.73 -2.93 9.71
CA GLN A 90 17.18 -2.54 11.00
C GLN A 90 15.71 -2.90 11.13
N ASP A 91 15.36 -3.50 12.25
CA ASP A 91 13.97 -3.88 12.53
C ASP A 91 13.09 -2.66 12.70
N PHE A 92 11.87 -2.74 12.19
CA PHE A 92 10.87 -1.70 12.43
C PHE A 92 9.51 -2.32 12.74
N THR A 93 8.71 -1.58 13.46
CA THR A 93 7.29 -1.87 13.69
C THR A 93 6.56 -0.55 13.47
N SER A 94 5.51 -0.58 12.67
CA SER A 94 4.75 0.65 12.41
C SER A 94 3.27 0.39 12.51
N CYS A 95 2.55 1.44 12.92
CA CYS A 95 1.10 1.46 12.89
C CYS A 95 0.71 2.77 12.21
N GLU A 96 -0.02 2.68 11.11
CA GLU A 96 -0.29 3.82 10.25
C GLU A 96 -1.72 3.78 9.76
N ARG A 97 -2.28 4.96 9.57
CA ARG A 97 -3.49 5.05 8.77
C ARG A 97 -3.05 5.17 7.32
N ALA A 98 -3.45 4.21 6.53
CA ALA A 98 -3.08 4.15 5.13
C ALA A 98 -4.32 4.46 4.28
N THR A 99 -4.15 5.33 3.29
CA THR A 99 -5.22 5.64 2.33
C THR A 99 -4.69 5.36 0.95
N ASP A 100 -5.42 4.51 0.22
CA ASP A 100 -5.10 4.17 -1.15
C ASP A 100 -6.19 4.71 -2.07
N ILE A 101 -5.78 5.32 -3.17
CA ILE A 101 -6.70 5.76 -4.20
C ILE A 101 -6.54 4.84 -5.40
N PHE A 102 -7.66 4.27 -5.84
CA PHE A 102 -7.70 3.37 -6.99
C PHE A 102 -8.45 4.04 -8.12
N VAL A 103 -8.00 3.78 -9.34
CA VAL A 103 -8.66 4.26 -10.55
C VAL A 103 -8.88 3.06 -11.47
N LYS A 104 -10.07 2.99 -12.05
CA LYS A 104 -10.42 1.93 -13.00
C LYS A 104 -10.22 2.45 -14.42
N GLN A 105 -9.34 1.79 -15.15
CA GLN A 105 -9.08 2.08 -16.56
C GLN A 105 -9.05 0.76 -17.30
N SER A 106 -9.72 0.70 -18.44
CA SER A 106 -9.80 -0.52 -19.28
C SER A 106 -10.26 -1.72 -18.45
N ASP A 107 -11.32 -1.51 -17.65
CA ASP A 107 -11.92 -2.51 -16.77
C ASP A 107 -10.99 -3.07 -15.70
N ARG A 108 -9.93 -2.33 -15.39
CA ARG A 108 -8.94 -2.77 -14.43
C ARG A 108 -8.69 -1.68 -13.39
N TRP A 109 -8.81 -2.05 -12.12
CA TRP A 109 -8.49 -1.17 -11.01
C TRP A 109 -7.00 -1.23 -10.70
N GLN A 110 -6.38 -0.07 -10.55
CA GLN A 110 -4.99 0.02 -10.09
C GLN A 110 -4.87 1.13 -9.06
N CYS A 111 -3.97 0.95 -8.11
CA CYS A 111 -3.69 1.99 -7.13
C CYS A 111 -2.83 3.07 -7.77
N VAL A 112 -3.25 4.32 -7.62
CA VAL A 112 -2.52 5.47 -8.17
C VAL A 112 -1.86 6.33 -7.10
N PHE A 113 -2.25 6.17 -5.85
CA PHE A 113 -1.73 7.00 -4.78
C PHE A 113 -1.91 6.30 -3.44
N THR A 114 -0.90 6.39 -2.59
CA THR A 114 -0.96 5.88 -1.23
C THR A 114 -0.44 6.95 -0.29
N GLN A 115 -1.16 7.23 0.77
CA GLN A 115 -0.69 8.15 1.80
C GLN A 115 -0.71 7.46 3.15
N LEU A 116 0.40 7.60 3.87
CA LEU A 116 0.59 7.03 5.19
C LEU A 116 0.64 8.13 6.22
N THR A 117 -0.08 7.94 7.32
CA THR A 117 -0.01 8.84 8.46
C THR A 117 0.22 7.99 9.70
N ARG A 118 1.20 8.36 10.49
CA ARG A 118 1.47 7.61 11.71
C ARG A 118 0.26 7.69 12.64
N PHE A 119 -0.14 6.53 13.14
CA PHE A 119 -1.24 6.42 14.06
C PHE A 119 -0.69 6.06 15.44
N THR A 120 -0.98 6.91 16.42
CA THR A 120 -0.58 6.66 17.79
C THR A 120 -1.85 6.41 18.61
N LYS A 121 -1.94 5.21 19.13
CA LYS A 121 -3.07 4.84 19.96
C LYS A 121 -2.91 5.50 21.33
N LYS A 122 -3.93 6.25 21.72
CA LYS A 122 -3.93 6.90 23.04
C LYS A 122 -4.52 5.99 24.09
#